data_e8030403887e473994e56683cf9be38e
#
_entry.id   e8030403887e473994e56683cf9be38e
#
_cell.length_a   1.000
_cell.length_b   1.000
_cell.length_c   1.000
_cell.angle_alpha   90.00
_cell.angle_beta   90.00
_cell.angle_gamma   90.00
#
_symmetry.space_group_name_H-M   'P 1'
#
loop_
_entity.id
_entity.type
_entity.pdbx_description
1 polymer ?
#
loop_
_entity_poly.entity_id
_entity_poly.type
_entity_poly.pdbx_seq_one_letter_code
_entity_poly.pdbx_strand_id
1 'polypeptide(L)'
;ENDFTYVEVGDGDELWEHANFEHIRSAHAKTFDLLKSFFDSGRMLMLFGNHNMKYRKKHHVEKDLYQVFDEYQNETVELFPGIDVHEALILTHRKTGQEVFVVHGHQGDLLNDHLAGISYVLIRFLWRFMHLVGVKYAASPAKSRRKRHKVEKNYTKWNQDHDTMIICGHTHR
;
A
#
# COMPACT_ATOMS: atom_id res chain seq x y z
N GLU A 1 -19.02 -19.65 7.43
CA GLU A 1 -18.34 -18.60 8.22
C GLU A 1 -16.90 -18.57 7.76
N ASN A 2 -16.50 -17.46 7.19
CA ASN A 2 -15.28 -17.41 6.39
C ASN A 2 -14.12 -16.93 7.26
N ASP A 3 -13.15 -17.79 7.55
CA ASP A 3 -11.89 -17.47 8.25
C ASP A 3 -10.87 -16.81 7.31
N PHE A 4 -11.31 -15.87 6.47
CA PHE A 4 -10.39 -15.14 5.62
C PHE A 4 -9.62 -14.09 6.42
N THR A 5 -8.33 -13.97 6.14
CA THR A 5 -7.50 -12.86 6.57
C THR A 5 -7.34 -11.90 5.38
N TYR A 6 -7.60 -10.63 5.60
CA TYR A 6 -7.33 -9.59 4.62
C TYR A 6 -5.86 -9.14 4.73
N VAL A 7 -5.19 -9.07 3.60
CA VAL A 7 -3.82 -8.55 3.52
C VAL A 7 -3.82 -7.37 2.56
N GLU A 8 -3.65 -6.15 3.10
CA GLU A 8 -3.40 -4.95 2.30
C GLU A 8 -1.94 -4.96 1.82
N VAL A 9 -1.74 -5.01 0.52
CA VAL A 9 -0.40 -5.16 -0.09
C VAL A 9 0.23 -3.80 -0.43
N GLY A 10 -0.24 -2.73 0.19
CA GLY A 10 0.24 -1.37 0.03
C GLY A 10 -0.50 -0.58 -1.04
N ASP A 11 -0.41 0.74 -0.96
CA ASP A 11 -1.03 1.71 -1.87
C ASP A 11 -2.57 1.69 -1.88
N GLY A 12 -3.21 1.10 -0.88
CA GLY A 12 -4.68 1.15 -0.72
C GLY A 12 -5.21 2.57 -0.49
N ASP A 13 -4.36 3.44 0.02
CA ASP A 13 -4.58 4.85 0.21
C ASP A 13 -3.62 5.67 -0.67
N GLU A 14 -4.15 6.55 -1.51
CA GLU A 14 -3.37 7.39 -2.45
C GLU A 14 -2.85 8.65 -1.74
N LEU A 15 -1.80 8.51 -0.93
CA LEU A 15 -1.25 9.60 -0.13
C LEU A 15 -0.27 10.51 -0.89
N TRP A 16 0.07 10.19 -2.12
CA TRP A 16 0.89 11.07 -2.95
C TRP A 16 0.08 12.24 -3.52
N GLU A 17 -1.12 11.99 -4.03
CA GLU A 17 -2.02 13.02 -4.53
C GLU A 17 -2.82 13.67 -3.39
N HIS A 18 -3.19 12.90 -2.37
CA HIS A 18 -4.01 13.31 -1.25
C HIS A 18 -3.27 13.12 0.08
N ALA A 19 -2.68 14.19 0.61
CA ALA A 19 -1.89 14.11 1.85
C ALA A 19 -2.72 13.88 3.10
N ASN A 20 -3.98 14.23 3.07
CA ASN A 20 -4.87 14.09 4.22
C ASN A 20 -5.62 12.77 4.12
N PHE A 21 -5.27 11.83 5.01
CA PHE A 21 -5.89 10.53 5.10
C PHE A 21 -7.38 10.61 5.46
N GLU A 22 -7.79 11.58 6.28
CA GLU A 22 -9.19 11.76 6.67
C GLU A 22 -10.11 11.97 5.47
N HIS A 23 -9.68 12.74 4.46
CA HIS A 23 -10.46 12.93 3.24
C HIS A 23 -10.61 11.63 2.45
N ILE A 24 -9.57 10.78 2.41
CA ILE A 24 -9.63 9.47 1.75
C ILE A 24 -10.60 8.57 2.52
N ARG A 25 -10.48 8.51 3.84
CA ARG A 25 -11.36 7.72 4.71
C ARG A 25 -12.81 8.14 4.55
N SER A 26 -13.11 9.44 4.60
CA SER A 26 -14.48 9.95 4.46
C SER A 26 -15.07 9.62 3.09
N ALA A 27 -14.30 9.76 2.01
CA ALA A 27 -14.74 9.43 0.66
C ALA A 27 -15.03 7.92 0.47
N HIS A 28 -14.37 7.05 1.25
CA HIS A 28 -14.47 5.59 1.16
C HIS A 28 -14.94 4.95 2.47
N ALA A 29 -15.78 5.62 3.25
CA ALA A 29 -16.19 5.22 4.59
C ALA A 29 -16.61 3.74 4.67
N LYS A 30 -17.50 3.28 3.78
CA LYS A 30 -17.96 1.87 3.75
C LYS A 30 -16.83 0.85 3.56
N THR A 31 -15.80 1.20 2.80
CA THR A 31 -14.62 0.33 2.63
C THR A 31 -13.84 0.25 3.93
N PHE A 32 -13.62 1.39 4.59
CA PHE A 32 -12.92 1.42 5.87
C PHE A 32 -13.71 0.74 6.99
N ASP A 33 -15.03 0.84 7.00
CA ASP A 33 -15.88 0.10 7.94
C ASP A 33 -15.73 -1.42 7.76
N LEU A 34 -15.65 -1.88 6.50
CA LEU A 34 -15.38 -3.29 6.20
C LEU A 34 -13.96 -3.69 6.66
N LEU A 35 -12.94 -2.88 6.37
CA LEU A 35 -11.56 -3.14 6.83
C LEU A 35 -11.49 -3.17 8.36
N LYS A 36 -12.21 -2.28 9.03
CA LYS A 36 -12.30 -2.28 10.48
C LYS A 36 -12.87 -3.59 11.01
N SER A 37 -13.86 -4.19 10.36
CA SER A 37 -14.40 -5.49 10.77
C SER A 37 -13.36 -6.62 10.70
N PHE A 38 -12.45 -6.58 9.72
CA PHE A 38 -11.32 -7.51 9.65
C PHE A 38 -10.30 -7.22 10.76
N PHE A 39 -10.00 -5.95 10.99
CA PHE A 39 -9.07 -5.53 12.05
C PHE A 39 -9.57 -5.94 13.43
N ASP A 40 -10.81 -5.61 13.78
CA ASP A 40 -11.42 -5.92 15.09
C ASP A 40 -11.50 -7.43 15.37
N SER A 41 -11.55 -8.24 14.30
CA SER A 41 -11.52 -9.70 14.41
C SER A 41 -10.10 -10.30 14.38
N GLY A 42 -9.04 -9.47 14.39
CA GLY A 42 -7.64 -9.90 14.33
C GLY A 42 -7.25 -10.54 12.99
N ARG A 43 -7.95 -10.22 11.92
CA ARG A 43 -7.78 -10.81 10.58
C ARG A 43 -7.36 -9.79 9.52
N MET A 44 -6.60 -8.76 9.91
CA MET A 44 -6.06 -7.77 9.00
C MET A 44 -4.55 -7.68 9.15
N LEU A 45 -3.84 -7.74 8.04
CA LEU A 45 -2.42 -7.45 7.91
C LEU A 45 -2.24 -6.33 6.91
N MET A 46 -1.30 -5.41 7.17
CA MET A 46 -1.09 -4.25 6.31
C MET A 46 0.38 -4.08 5.94
N LEU A 47 0.64 -3.88 4.66
CA LEU A 47 1.93 -3.47 4.13
C LEU A 47 1.87 -2.01 3.67
N PHE A 48 3.02 -1.33 3.67
CA PHE A 48 3.12 -0.06 2.96
C PHE A 48 3.64 -0.26 1.54
N GLY A 49 3.19 0.61 0.64
CA GLY A 49 3.70 0.75 -0.71
C GLY A 49 4.46 2.06 -0.88
N ASN A 50 4.75 2.44 -2.13
CA ASN A 50 5.44 3.69 -2.41
C ASN A 50 4.56 4.93 -2.24
N HIS A 51 3.24 4.84 -2.43
CA HIS A 51 2.32 5.95 -2.26
C HIS A 51 2.01 6.23 -0.78
N ASN A 52 2.15 5.26 0.09
CA ASN A 52 1.97 5.41 1.53
C ASN A 52 3.23 5.06 2.34
N MET A 53 4.41 5.23 1.75
CA MET A 53 5.72 4.94 2.36
C MET A 53 5.96 5.65 3.70
N LYS A 54 5.22 6.71 4.01
CA LYS A 54 5.30 7.37 5.32
C LYS A 54 4.99 6.41 6.49
N TYR A 55 4.19 5.36 6.25
CA TYR A 55 3.85 4.35 7.25
C TYR A 55 5.00 3.40 7.63
N ARG A 56 6.14 3.51 6.95
CA ARG A 56 7.40 2.95 7.44
C ARG A 56 7.79 3.49 8.83
N LYS A 57 7.27 4.68 9.20
CA LYS A 57 7.51 5.30 10.51
C LYS A 57 6.27 5.19 11.37
N LYS A 58 6.40 4.53 12.51
CA LYS A 58 5.30 4.23 13.44
C LYS A 58 4.46 5.45 13.81
N HIS A 59 5.08 6.62 14.05
CA HIS A 59 4.34 7.82 14.42
C HIS A 59 3.36 8.32 13.33
N HIS A 60 3.59 8.01 12.06
CA HIS A 60 2.62 8.31 11.00
C HIS A 60 1.47 7.30 10.98
N VAL A 61 1.75 6.03 11.31
CA VAL A 61 0.72 5.00 11.48
C VAL A 61 -0.21 5.39 12.62
N GLU A 62 0.36 5.73 13.77
CA GLU A 62 -0.40 6.17 14.96
C GLU A 62 -1.26 7.39 14.66
N LYS A 63 -0.68 8.38 14.00
CA LYS A 63 -1.37 9.64 13.66
C LYS A 63 -2.55 9.44 12.71
N ASP A 64 -2.37 8.63 11.67
CA ASP A 64 -3.34 8.57 10.57
C ASP A 64 -4.31 7.40 10.70
N LEU A 65 -3.85 6.27 11.31
CA LEU A 65 -4.61 5.02 11.27
C LEU A 65 -5.21 4.62 12.62
N TYR A 66 -4.75 5.18 13.77
CA TYR A 66 -5.32 4.79 15.05
C TYR A 66 -6.66 5.44 15.32
N GLN A 67 -6.77 6.72 14.99
CA GLN A 67 -7.98 7.51 15.19
C GLN A 67 -8.24 8.39 13.97
N VAL A 68 -9.50 8.57 13.65
CA VAL A 68 -9.94 9.43 12.54
C VAL A 68 -11.12 10.27 12.99
N PHE A 69 -11.24 11.47 12.44
CA PHE A 69 -12.43 12.30 12.66
C PHE A 69 -13.55 11.81 11.74
N ASP A 70 -14.67 11.43 12.32
CA ASP A 70 -15.89 11.06 11.60
C ASP A 70 -16.78 12.30 11.42
N GLU A 71 -16.86 12.83 10.21
CA GLU A 71 -17.64 14.02 9.90
C GLU A 71 -19.16 13.82 10.09
N TYR A 72 -19.65 12.58 9.94
CA TYR A 72 -21.07 12.28 10.13
C TYR A 72 -21.47 12.26 11.59
N GLN A 73 -20.60 11.72 12.45
CA GLN A 73 -20.83 11.65 13.89
C GLN A 73 -20.30 12.88 14.62
N ASN A 74 -19.50 13.71 13.94
CA ASN A 74 -18.82 14.88 14.48
C ASN A 74 -17.97 14.54 15.72
N GLU A 75 -17.30 13.39 15.68
CA GLU A 75 -16.44 12.91 16.76
C GLU A 75 -15.21 12.18 16.23
N THR A 76 -14.18 12.03 17.08
CA THR A 76 -13.01 11.20 16.79
C THR A 76 -13.30 9.76 17.17
N VAL A 77 -13.17 8.85 16.21
CA VAL A 77 -13.40 7.42 16.39
C VAL A 77 -12.12 6.62 16.17
N GLU A 78 -12.01 5.49 16.85
CA GLU A 78 -10.91 4.55 16.61
C GLU A 78 -11.09 3.83 15.27
N LEU A 79 -10.03 3.80 14.46
CA LEU A 79 -10.01 3.07 13.20
C LEU A 79 -9.25 1.74 13.36
N PHE A 80 -7.92 1.78 13.44
CA PHE A 80 -7.06 0.59 13.60
C PHE A 80 -6.05 0.78 14.73
N PRO A 81 -6.49 0.94 16.00
CA PRO A 81 -5.60 1.23 17.10
C PRO A 81 -4.62 0.07 17.34
N GLY A 82 -3.33 0.38 17.31
CA GLY A 82 -2.28 -0.62 17.52
C GLY A 82 -1.92 -1.44 16.28
N ILE A 83 -2.43 -1.12 15.08
CA ILE A 83 -2.01 -1.80 13.85
C ILE A 83 -0.52 -1.60 13.59
N ASP A 84 0.16 -2.69 13.23
CA ASP A 84 1.50 -2.65 12.66
C ASP A 84 1.44 -2.67 11.14
N VAL A 85 2.22 -1.79 10.50
CA VAL A 85 2.35 -1.74 9.04
C VAL A 85 3.75 -2.22 8.67
N HIS A 86 3.80 -3.28 7.87
CA HIS A 86 5.03 -4.00 7.54
C HIS A 86 5.54 -3.62 6.14
N GLU A 87 6.82 -3.88 5.87
CA GLU A 87 7.38 -3.75 4.53
C GLU A 87 7.10 -4.99 3.68
N ALA A 88 7.12 -6.17 4.30
CA ALA A 88 6.87 -7.46 3.69
C ALA A 88 6.38 -8.45 4.73
N LEU A 89 5.79 -9.56 4.27
CA LEU A 89 5.37 -10.69 5.11
C LEU A 89 5.92 -11.98 4.52
N ILE A 90 6.22 -12.94 5.39
CA ILE A 90 6.43 -14.34 5.03
C ILE A 90 5.26 -15.14 5.59
N LEU A 91 4.47 -15.72 4.71
CA LEU A 91 3.37 -16.60 5.06
C LEU A 91 3.83 -18.04 4.91
N THR A 92 3.81 -18.83 6.00
CA THR A 92 4.22 -20.22 5.98
C THR A 92 3.00 -21.15 5.99
N HIS A 93 2.87 -22.00 5.01
CA HIS A 93 1.81 -22.99 4.97
C HIS A 93 2.04 -24.07 6.03
N ARG A 94 1.13 -24.17 7.01
CA ARG A 94 1.31 -24.96 8.24
C ARG A 94 1.61 -26.46 7.99
N LYS A 95 1.05 -27.07 6.93
CA LYS A 95 1.21 -28.50 6.67
C LYS A 95 2.44 -28.84 5.85
N THR A 96 2.81 -27.98 4.88
CA THR A 96 3.89 -28.28 3.93
C THR A 96 5.18 -27.55 4.26
N GLY A 97 5.15 -26.52 5.12
CA GLY A 97 6.28 -25.62 5.36
C GLY A 97 6.59 -24.67 4.20
N GLN A 98 5.80 -24.70 3.12
CA GLN A 98 6.01 -23.81 1.98
C GLN A 98 5.84 -22.37 2.40
N GLU A 99 6.78 -21.53 1.99
CA GLU A 99 6.75 -20.09 2.25
C GLU A 99 6.25 -19.30 1.04
N VAL A 100 5.51 -18.23 1.33
CA VAL A 100 5.04 -17.24 0.36
C VAL A 100 5.50 -15.88 0.83
N PHE A 101 6.32 -15.22 0.04
CA PHE A 101 6.77 -13.86 0.30
C PHE A 101 5.77 -12.85 -0.27
N VAL A 102 5.22 -12.02 0.60
CA VAL A 102 4.24 -10.98 0.24
C VAL A 102 4.89 -9.61 0.40
N VAL A 103 4.91 -8.82 -0.67
CA VAL A 103 5.56 -7.51 -0.70
C VAL A 103 4.82 -6.60 -1.65
N HIS A 104 4.84 -5.27 -1.41
CA HIS A 104 4.18 -4.35 -2.35
C HIS A 104 4.79 -4.42 -3.75
N GLY A 105 6.11 -4.41 -3.86
CA GLY A 105 6.78 -4.57 -5.15
C GLY A 105 7.50 -3.32 -5.67
N HIS A 106 7.44 -2.19 -4.97
CA HIS A 106 8.16 -0.97 -5.36
C HIS A 106 9.68 -1.09 -5.18
N GLN A 107 10.14 -2.00 -4.35
CA GLN A 107 11.56 -2.23 -4.05
C GLN A 107 12.38 -2.62 -5.30
N GLY A 108 11.75 -3.14 -6.34
CA GLY A 108 12.40 -3.43 -7.62
C GLY A 108 12.47 -2.24 -8.60
N ASP A 109 11.90 -1.10 -8.26
CA ASP A 109 11.90 0.12 -9.08
C ASP A 109 12.72 1.22 -8.41
N LEU A 110 13.92 1.51 -8.95
CA LEU A 110 14.84 2.51 -8.42
C LEU A 110 14.22 3.89 -8.18
N LEU A 111 13.28 4.33 -9.03
CA LEU A 111 12.62 5.62 -8.87
C LEU A 111 11.66 5.65 -7.68
N ASN A 112 10.99 4.53 -7.41
CA ASN A 112 10.03 4.45 -6.33
C ASN A 112 10.64 4.01 -5.00
N ASP A 113 11.81 3.41 -5.01
CA ASP A 113 12.52 2.97 -3.81
C ASP A 113 13.58 4.02 -3.37
N HIS A 114 14.59 4.25 -4.19
CA HIS A 114 15.72 5.13 -3.81
C HIS A 114 15.45 6.62 -4.00
N LEU A 115 14.56 6.99 -4.95
CA LEU A 115 14.20 8.37 -5.25
C LEU A 115 12.77 8.72 -4.84
N ALA A 116 12.18 7.96 -3.94
CA ALA A 116 10.79 8.15 -3.50
C ALA A 116 10.49 9.58 -3.02
N GLY A 117 11.42 10.22 -2.30
CA GLY A 117 11.26 11.60 -1.84
C GLY A 117 11.15 12.60 -2.98
N ILE A 118 11.97 12.45 -4.03
CA ILE A 118 11.94 13.32 -5.21
C ILE A 118 10.69 13.05 -6.03
N SER A 119 10.34 11.80 -6.22
CA SER A 119 9.12 11.39 -6.93
C SER A 119 7.86 11.90 -6.23
N TYR A 120 7.82 11.86 -4.90
CA TYR A 120 6.74 12.43 -4.09
C TYR A 120 6.56 13.93 -4.33
N VAL A 121 7.65 14.72 -4.29
CA VAL A 121 7.60 16.18 -4.51
C VAL A 121 7.11 16.49 -5.94
N LEU A 122 7.63 15.78 -6.94
CA LEU A 122 7.22 15.96 -8.33
C LEU A 122 5.73 15.65 -8.54
N ILE A 123 5.24 14.54 -8.00
CA ILE A 123 3.84 14.16 -8.13
C ILE A 123 2.95 15.14 -7.39
N ARG A 124 3.31 15.52 -6.17
CA ARG A 124 2.49 16.39 -5.35
C ARG A 124 2.31 17.79 -5.92
N PHE A 125 3.37 18.42 -6.40
CA PHE A 125 3.32 19.83 -6.79
C PHE A 125 3.17 20.03 -8.30
N LEU A 126 3.88 19.26 -9.11
CA LEU A 126 3.86 19.42 -10.55
C LEU A 126 2.75 18.58 -11.20
N TRP A 127 2.63 17.32 -10.79
CA TRP A 127 1.78 16.34 -11.43
C TRP A 127 0.31 16.56 -11.14
N ARG A 128 -0.02 16.87 -9.90
CA ARG A 128 -1.39 17.25 -9.50
C ARG A 128 -1.89 18.43 -10.33
N PHE A 129 -1.05 19.46 -10.52
CA PHE A 129 -1.39 20.59 -11.38
C PHE A 129 -1.61 20.17 -12.84
N MET A 130 -0.73 19.32 -13.38
CA MET A 130 -0.86 18.83 -14.76
C MET A 130 -2.12 17.97 -14.97
N HIS A 131 -2.51 17.16 -14.00
CA HIS A 131 -3.78 16.42 -14.04
C HIS A 131 -5.00 17.35 -14.08
N LEU A 132 -4.98 18.44 -13.31
CA LEU A 132 -6.06 19.44 -13.31
C LEU A 132 -6.23 20.13 -14.68
N VAL A 133 -5.15 20.28 -15.44
CA VAL A 133 -5.18 20.84 -16.80
C VAL A 133 -5.32 19.76 -17.88
N GLY A 134 -5.64 18.52 -17.51
CA GLY A 134 -5.95 17.43 -18.45
C GLY A 134 -4.75 16.70 -19.06
N VAL A 135 -3.54 16.94 -18.59
CA VAL A 135 -2.34 16.23 -19.08
C VAL A 135 -2.26 14.83 -18.46
N LYS A 136 -2.39 13.80 -19.31
CA LYS A 136 -2.25 12.40 -18.90
C LYS A 136 -0.82 11.91 -19.10
N TYR A 137 -0.20 11.35 -18.04
CA TYR A 137 1.18 10.86 -18.10
C TYR A 137 1.31 9.35 -17.84
N ALA A 138 2.28 8.75 -18.52
CA ALA A 138 2.50 7.29 -18.54
C ALA A 138 3.80 6.86 -17.81
N ALA A 139 4.22 7.58 -16.75
CA ALA A 139 5.49 7.28 -16.07
C ALA A 139 5.40 6.15 -15.03
N SER A 140 4.18 5.82 -14.58
CA SER A 140 3.97 4.73 -13.62
C SER A 140 4.35 3.37 -14.24
N PRO A 141 4.94 2.43 -13.46
CA PRO A 141 5.12 1.04 -13.86
C PRO A 141 3.83 0.40 -14.36
N ALA A 142 2.69 0.75 -13.76
CA ALA A 142 1.36 0.30 -14.17
C ALA A 142 1.01 0.69 -15.62
N LYS A 143 1.48 1.83 -16.11
CA LYS A 143 1.21 2.35 -17.47
C LYS A 143 2.35 2.06 -18.46
N SER A 144 3.56 1.76 -17.97
CA SER A 144 4.73 1.52 -18.83
C SER A 144 5.07 0.03 -18.92
N ARG A 145 4.73 -0.62 -20.04
CA ARG A 145 5.05 -2.03 -20.30
C ARG A 145 6.53 -2.38 -20.07
N ARG A 146 7.45 -1.47 -20.46
CA ARG A 146 8.90 -1.70 -20.31
C ARG A 146 9.34 -1.69 -18.85
N LYS A 147 8.85 -0.72 -18.05
CA LYS A 147 9.18 -0.63 -16.62
C LYS A 147 8.59 -1.84 -15.88
N ARG A 148 7.33 -2.16 -16.13
CA ARG A 148 6.67 -3.34 -15.55
C ARG A 148 7.45 -4.61 -15.82
N HIS A 149 7.82 -4.87 -17.08
CA HIS A 149 8.59 -6.07 -17.44
C HIS A 149 9.95 -6.14 -16.72
N LYS A 150 10.63 -5.00 -16.52
CA LYS A 150 11.88 -4.95 -15.76
C LYS A 150 11.68 -5.34 -14.30
N VAL A 151 10.67 -4.81 -13.65
CA VAL A 151 10.32 -5.13 -12.25
C VAL A 151 9.96 -6.61 -12.13
N GLU A 152 9.06 -7.10 -12.98
CA GLU A 152 8.65 -8.52 -13.01
C GLU A 152 9.82 -9.47 -13.23
N LYS A 153 10.76 -9.13 -14.12
CA LYS A 153 11.98 -9.92 -14.35
C LYS A 153 12.86 -10.01 -13.13
N ASN A 154 13.00 -8.91 -12.37
CA ASN A 154 13.77 -8.91 -11.12
C ASN A 154 13.14 -9.85 -10.08
N TYR A 155 11.82 -9.81 -9.92
CA TYR A 155 11.11 -10.72 -9.01
C TYR A 155 11.17 -12.18 -9.47
N THR A 156 11.03 -12.44 -10.77
CA THR A 156 11.15 -13.80 -11.30
C THR A 156 12.55 -14.38 -11.00
N LYS A 157 13.59 -13.56 -11.21
CA LYS A 157 14.95 -13.99 -10.89
C LYS A 157 15.13 -14.26 -9.40
N TRP A 158 14.70 -13.33 -8.55
CA TRP A 158 14.78 -13.49 -7.10
C TRP A 158 14.05 -14.76 -6.63
N ASN A 159 12.84 -15.00 -7.17
CA ASN A 159 12.02 -16.17 -6.89
C ASN A 159 12.75 -17.48 -7.25
N GLN A 160 13.43 -17.52 -8.41
CA GLN A 160 14.22 -18.68 -8.84
C GLN A 160 15.44 -18.92 -7.94
N ASP A 161 16.10 -17.83 -7.51
CA ASP A 161 17.29 -17.90 -6.66
C ASP A 161 16.95 -18.37 -5.22
N HIS A 162 15.71 -18.18 -4.75
CA HIS A 162 15.27 -18.49 -3.37
C HIS A 162 14.24 -19.61 -3.25
N ASP A 163 13.83 -20.22 -4.36
CA ASP A 163 12.81 -21.31 -4.42
C ASP A 163 11.56 -21.00 -3.60
N THR A 164 11.05 -19.77 -3.74
CA THR A 164 9.95 -19.23 -2.93
C THR A 164 8.86 -18.65 -3.84
N MET A 165 7.60 -18.68 -3.41
CA MET A 165 6.50 -17.99 -4.09
C MET A 165 6.46 -16.52 -3.69
N ILE A 166 6.22 -15.61 -4.65
CA ILE A 166 6.01 -14.19 -4.38
C ILE A 166 4.59 -13.77 -4.74
N ILE A 167 3.98 -12.97 -3.86
CA ILE A 167 2.79 -12.19 -4.14
C ILE A 167 3.18 -10.72 -4.08
N CYS A 168 2.96 -9.98 -5.16
CA CYS A 168 3.27 -8.55 -5.21
C CYS A 168 2.21 -7.76 -5.98
N GLY A 169 2.07 -6.48 -5.60
CA GLY A 169 1.26 -5.46 -6.26
C GLY A 169 2.07 -4.58 -7.21
N HIS A 170 1.90 -3.25 -7.12
CA HIS A 170 2.67 -2.19 -7.77
C HIS A 170 2.58 -2.14 -9.30
N THR A 171 2.65 -3.26 -10.00
CA THR A 171 2.66 -3.32 -11.47
C THR A 171 1.26 -3.36 -12.10
N HIS A 172 0.22 -3.50 -11.30
CA HIS A 172 -1.21 -3.53 -11.70
C HIS A 172 -1.49 -4.53 -12.85
N ARG A 173 -1.15 -5.77 -12.62
CA ARG A 173 -1.40 -6.84 -13.59
C ARG A 173 -2.75 -7.49 -13.36
#